data_a35e47d00e4416a2e91ea9767e97a894
#
_entry.id   a35e47d00e4416a2e91ea9767e97a894
#
_cell.length_a   1.000
_cell.length_b   1.000
_cell.length_c   1.000
_cell.angle_alpha   90.00
_cell.angle_beta   90.00
_cell.angle_gamma   90.00
#
_symmetry.space_group_name_H-M   'P 1'
#
loop_
_entity.id
_entity.type
_entity.pdbx_description
1 polymer ?
#
loop_
_entity_poly.entity_id
_entity_poly.type
_entity_poly.pdbx_seq_one_letter_code
_entity_poly.pdbx_strand_id
1 'polypeptide(L)'
;MPLANINGNEINYKDTGGDKPAIIFSHGFFMNLSSFDPQLEILKDKYRCISWDERGFGGSVAKENFTYWDSAQDSISLLEYLNINNAVFAGVSKGGFISLRAYLTNPNVVKGIILIGSDSGTFDNDQQVEFANLTDHWCSTNPLGEAGEAVGEVYFGDDPQKKSWIDLWEKSDRSNIKYPARALLLRDNITHKLKDIKCPFLIIHGEKDSAITIDKA
;
A
#
# COMPACT_ATOMS: atom_id res chain seq x y z
N MET A 1 17.07 6.92 4.03
CA MET A 1 16.58 6.21 2.82
C MET A 1 16.55 7.20 1.68
N PRO A 2 16.76 6.79 0.42
CA PRO A 2 16.73 7.70 -0.71
C PRO A 2 15.33 8.26 -0.95
N LEU A 3 15.28 9.50 -1.44
CA LEU A 3 14.06 10.17 -1.91
C LEU A 3 14.16 10.36 -3.42
N ALA A 4 13.10 10.05 -4.14
CA ALA A 4 12.95 10.32 -5.56
C ALA A 4 11.88 11.39 -5.78
N ASN A 5 12.14 12.35 -6.67
CA ASN A 5 11.09 13.30 -7.09
C ASN A 5 10.25 12.64 -8.18
N ILE A 6 9.05 12.21 -7.80
CA ILE A 6 8.12 11.49 -8.67
C ILE A 6 6.83 12.31 -8.77
N ASN A 7 6.46 12.73 -9.95
CA ASN A 7 5.25 13.49 -10.23
C ASN A 7 5.06 14.70 -9.28
N GLY A 8 6.17 15.39 -8.94
CA GLY A 8 6.17 16.56 -8.03
C GLY A 8 6.14 16.23 -6.53
N ASN A 9 6.18 14.95 -6.16
CA ASN A 9 6.24 14.48 -4.78
C ASN A 9 7.59 13.81 -4.48
N GLU A 10 8.07 13.97 -3.25
CA GLU A 10 9.23 13.24 -2.76
C GLU A 10 8.77 11.87 -2.26
N ILE A 11 9.16 10.83 -2.98
CA ILE A 11 8.81 9.44 -2.68
C ILE A 11 10.01 8.76 -2.03
N ASN A 12 9.82 8.30 -0.80
CA ASN A 12 10.78 7.51 -0.06
C ASN A 12 10.71 6.04 -0.50
N TYR A 13 11.86 5.43 -0.75
CA TYR A 13 11.90 4.04 -1.23
C TYR A 13 13.13 3.28 -0.75
N LYS A 14 13.07 1.95 -0.88
CA LYS A 14 14.19 1.02 -0.80
C LYS A 14 14.32 0.29 -2.12
N ASP A 15 15.54 0.03 -2.55
CA ASP A 15 15.85 -0.73 -3.76
C ASP A 15 17.05 -1.63 -3.47
N THR A 16 16.91 -2.92 -3.66
CA THR A 16 18.02 -3.88 -3.50
C THR A 16 19.04 -3.84 -4.63
N GLY A 17 18.72 -3.13 -5.73
CA GLY A 17 19.59 -2.98 -6.89
C GLY A 17 19.76 -4.24 -7.75
N GLY A 18 20.63 -4.13 -8.75
CA GLY A 18 20.98 -5.22 -9.68
C GLY A 18 20.03 -5.33 -10.88
N ASP A 19 20.34 -6.28 -11.78
CA ASP A 19 19.66 -6.46 -13.08
C ASP A 19 18.66 -7.64 -13.08
N LYS A 20 18.28 -8.10 -11.90
CA LYS A 20 17.34 -9.22 -11.74
C LYS A 20 15.91 -8.79 -12.07
N PRO A 21 15.00 -9.75 -12.37
CA PRO A 21 13.58 -9.42 -12.50
C PRO A 21 13.07 -8.65 -11.29
N ALA A 22 12.30 -7.58 -11.52
CA ALA A 22 11.90 -6.67 -10.46
C ALA A 22 10.55 -7.02 -9.84
N ILE A 23 10.43 -6.77 -8.53
CA ILE A 23 9.17 -6.78 -7.79
C ILE A 23 9.06 -5.44 -7.06
N ILE A 24 7.94 -4.73 -7.25
CA ILE A 24 7.59 -3.53 -6.48
C ILE A 24 6.52 -3.86 -5.44
N PHE A 25 6.77 -3.46 -4.19
CA PHE A 25 5.94 -3.74 -3.03
C PHE A 25 5.24 -2.48 -2.54
N SER A 26 3.91 -2.49 -2.52
CA SER A 26 3.05 -1.42 -2.01
C SER A 26 2.40 -1.84 -0.69
N HIS A 27 2.68 -1.09 0.37
CA HIS A 27 2.25 -1.40 1.75
C HIS A 27 0.76 -1.20 2.01
N GLY A 28 0.26 -1.76 3.13
CA GLY A 28 -1.10 -1.57 3.64
C GLY A 28 -1.33 -0.16 4.21
N PHE A 29 -2.60 0.17 4.52
CA PHE A 29 -2.93 1.44 5.16
C PHE A 29 -2.30 1.47 6.57
N PHE A 30 -1.97 2.63 7.11
CA PHE A 30 -1.21 2.83 8.36
C PHE A 30 0.22 2.24 8.38
N MET A 31 0.64 1.52 7.36
CA MET A 31 1.97 0.93 7.24
C MET A 31 2.93 1.87 6.48
N ASN A 32 4.15 1.42 6.28
CA ASN A 32 5.15 2.07 5.44
C ASN A 32 6.00 1.00 4.72
N LEU A 33 6.97 1.43 3.94
CA LEU A 33 7.84 0.55 3.14
C LEU A 33 8.55 -0.53 3.95
N SER A 34 8.79 -0.33 5.26
CA SER A 34 9.51 -1.31 6.09
C SER A 34 8.66 -2.55 6.40
N SER A 35 7.36 -2.52 6.16
CA SER A 35 6.50 -3.70 6.31
C SER A 35 6.92 -4.88 5.42
N PHE A 36 7.66 -4.59 4.35
CA PHE A 36 8.20 -5.59 3.43
C PHE A 36 9.68 -5.93 3.65
N ASP A 37 10.32 -5.42 4.71
CA ASP A 37 11.73 -5.71 4.97
C ASP A 37 12.05 -7.22 5.02
N PRO A 38 11.22 -8.08 5.65
CA PRO A 38 11.44 -9.52 5.61
C PRO A 38 11.40 -10.12 4.20
N GLN A 39 10.46 -9.65 3.34
CA GLN A 39 10.33 -10.13 1.97
C GLN A 39 11.50 -9.66 1.10
N LEU A 40 11.94 -8.41 1.27
CA LEU A 40 13.12 -7.91 0.57
C LEU A 40 14.35 -8.74 0.92
N GLU A 41 14.54 -9.07 2.19
CA GLU A 41 15.70 -9.84 2.66
C GLU A 41 15.72 -11.26 2.04
N ILE A 42 14.58 -11.93 2.01
CA ILE A 42 14.47 -13.31 1.48
C ILE A 42 14.58 -13.33 -0.05
N LEU A 43 14.06 -12.31 -0.73
CA LEU A 43 13.91 -12.33 -2.19
C LEU A 43 15.07 -11.66 -2.94
N LYS A 44 15.89 -10.81 -2.30
CA LYS A 44 16.95 -10.02 -2.94
C LYS A 44 17.96 -10.82 -3.74
N ASP A 45 18.18 -12.10 -3.40
CA ASP A 45 19.10 -12.95 -4.13
C ASP A 45 18.56 -13.42 -5.49
N LYS A 46 17.24 -13.37 -5.68
CA LYS A 46 16.56 -13.82 -6.92
C LYS A 46 15.91 -12.66 -7.69
N TYR A 47 15.52 -11.61 -7.00
CA TYR A 47 14.78 -10.48 -7.56
C TYR A 47 15.40 -9.13 -7.14
N ARG A 48 15.24 -8.12 -7.97
CA ARG A 48 15.41 -6.73 -7.55
C ARG A 48 14.13 -6.29 -6.86
N CYS A 49 14.19 -6.04 -5.57
CA CYS A 49 13.04 -5.72 -4.74
C CYS A 49 12.98 -4.23 -4.46
N ILE A 50 11.86 -3.60 -4.77
CA ILE A 50 11.59 -2.20 -4.50
C ILE A 50 10.43 -2.11 -3.51
N SER A 51 10.60 -1.46 -2.37
CA SER A 51 9.49 -1.04 -1.51
C SER A 51 9.47 0.47 -1.40
N TRP A 52 8.29 1.06 -1.29
CA TRP A 52 8.12 2.50 -1.32
C TRP A 52 7.01 2.96 -0.39
N ASP A 53 7.14 4.18 0.10
CA ASP A 53 6.08 4.84 0.85
C ASP A 53 5.16 5.58 -0.12
N GLU A 54 3.86 5.21 -0.14
CA GLU A 54 2.86 6.02 -0.83
C GLU A 54 2.77 7.41 -0.21
N ARG A 55 2.34 8.40 -1.00
CA ARG A 55 2.09 9.77 -0.51
C ARG A 55 1.29 9.75 0.79
N GLY A 56 1.74 10.48 1.80
CA GLY A 56 1.11 10.59 3.11
C GLY A 56 1.52 9.53 4.12
N PHE A 57 2.41 8.60 3.74
CA PHE A 57 2.93 7.58 4.64
C PHE A 57 4.46 7.65 4.77
N GLY A 58 4.96 7.17 5.89
CA GLY A 58 6.40 7.02 6.12
C GLY A 58 7.17 8.31 5.86
N GLY A 59 8.13 8.25 4.93
CA GLY A 59 8.94 9.40 4.52
C GLY A 59 8.38 10.19 3.32
N SER A 60 7.22 9.82 2.78
CA SER A 60 6.60 10.46 1.61
C SER A 60 5.46 11.38 2.03
N VAL A 61 5.70 12.69 2.07
CA VAL A 61 4.69 13.67 2.47
C VAL A 61 3.74 13.97 1.32
N ALA A 62 2.42 13.81 1.54
CA ALA A 62 1.41 14.28 0.60
C ALA A 62 1.22 15.80 0.75
N LYS A 63 1.18 16.53 -0.36
CA LYS A 63 1.01 18.00 -0.40
C LYS A 63 -0.41 18.40 -0.73
N GLU A 64 -1.18 17.51 -1.34
CA GLU A 64 -2.54 17.74 -1.83
C GLU A 64 -3.34 16.43 -1.88
N ASN A 65 -4.63 16.54 -2.13
CA ASN A 65 -5.48 15.38 -2.34
C ASN A 65 -5.06 14.63 -3.62
N PHE A 66 -5.17 13.32 -3.56
CA PHE A 66 -4.85 12.42 -4.68
C PHE A 66 -5.82 11.23 -4.72
N THR A 67 -5.70 10.42 -5.74
CA THR A 67 -6.48 9.19 -5.95
C THR A 67 -5.55 7.98 -6.03
N TYR A 68 -6.09 6.78 -5.98
CA TYR A 68 -5.27 5.58 -6.21
C TYR A 68 -4.80 5.43 -7.67
N TRP A 69 -5.36 6.17 -8.60
CA TRP A 69 -4.81 6.28 -9.95
C TRP A 69 -3.52 7.10 -9.96
N ASP A 70 -3.45 8.16 -9.14
CA ASP A 70 -2.21 8.94 -8.95
C ASP A 70 -1.14 8.09 -8.27
N SER A 71 -1.50 7.31 -7.23
CA SER A 71 -0.56 6.38 -6.57
C SER A 71 -0.08 5.28 -7.52
N ALA A 72 -0.95 4.78 -8.38
CA ALA A 72 -0.57 3.83 -9.43
C ALA A 72 0.43 4.45 -10.41
N GLN A 73 0.18 5.69 -10.85
CA GLN A 73 1.13 6.42 -11.70
C GLN A 73 2.45 6.67 -11.00
N ASP A 74 2.45 6.98 -9.69
CA ASP A 74 3.69 7.14 -8.91
C ASP A 74 4.52 5.86 -8.87
N SER A 75 3.88 4.71 -8.66
CA SER A 75 4.57 3.42 -8.67
C SER A 75 5.21 3.10 -10.02
N ILE A 76 4.54 3.44 -11.12
CA ILE A 76 5.06 3.30 -12.49
C ILE A 76 6.24 4.26 -12.70
N SER A 77 6.06 5.54 -12.35
CA SER A 77 7.11 6.56 -12.52
C SER A 77 8.32 6.31 -11.62
N LEU A 78 8.14 5.66 -10.45
CA LEU A 78 9.26 5.21 -9.63
C LEU A 78 10.09 4.13 -10.33
N LEU A 79 9.44 3.17 -10.99
CA LEU A 79 10.15 2.17 -11.80
C LEU A 79 10.91 2.81 -12.97
N GLU A 80 10.31 3.79 -13.66
CA GLU A 80 10.97 4.55 -14.72
C GLU A 80 12.20 5.31 -14.19
N TYR A 81 12.08 5.97 -13.04
CA TYR A 81 13.19 6.66 -12.37
C TYR A 81 14.35 5.71 -12.04
N LEU A 82 14.03 4.45 -11.67
CA LEU A 82 15.00 3.41 -11.37
C LEU A 82 15.51 2.66 -12.61
N ASN A 83 15.12 3.09 -13.83
CA ASN A 83 15.41 2.43 -15.10
C ASN A 83 14.93 0.97 -15.14
N ILE A 84 13.75 0.71 -14.57
CA ILE A 84 13.09 -0.62 -14.58
C ILE A 84 11.93 -0.57 -15.57
N ASN A 85 12.05 -1.31 -16.67
CA ASN A 85 11.03 -1.31 -17.73
C ASN A 85 9.74 -2.03 -17.33
N ASN A 86 9.82 -3.02 -16.46
CA ASN A 86 8.66 -3.79 -16.00
C ASN A 86 8.96 -4.53 -14.70
N ALA A 87 7.91 -4.80 -13.92
CA ALA A 87 7.99 -5.50 -12.64
C ALA A 87 6.74 -6.33 -12.35
N VAL A 88 6.83 -7.23 -11.37
CA VAL A 88 5.69 -7.77 -10.67
C VAL A 88 5.26 -6.74 -9.61
N PHE A 89 3.96 -6.46 -9.52
CA PHE A 89 3.39 -5.53 -8.55
C PHE A 89 2.75 -6.32 -7.41
N ALA A 90 3.33 -6.23 -6.22
CA ALA A 90 2.85 -6.89 -5.02
C ALA A 90 2.25 -5.85 -4.06
N GLY A 91 1.03 -6.07 -3.58
CA GLY A 91 0.38 -5.11 -2.70
C GLY A 91 -0.46 -5.75 -1.61
N VAL A 92 -0.33 -5.23 -0.38
CA VAL A 92 -1.16 -5.59 0.76
C VAL A 92 -2.32 -4.60 0.87
N SER A 93 -3.57 -5.10 0.97
CA SER A 93 -4.76 -4.27 1.18
C SER A 93 -4.81 -3.11 0.17
N LYS A 94 -4.70 -1.84 0.61
CA LYS A 94 -4.64 -0.69 -0.30
C LYS A 94 -3.52 -0.78 -1.35
N GLY A 95 -2.42 -1.44 -1.04
CA GLY A 95 -1.34 -1.67 -2.01
C GLY A 95 -1.79 -2.52 -3.20
N GLY A 96 -2.76 -3.43 -2.98
CA GLY A 96 -3.41 -4.16 -4.05
C GLY A 96 -4.28 -3.26 -4.93
N PHE A 97 -5.00 -2.27 -4.34
CA PHE A 97 -5.76 -1.27 -5.12
C PHE A 97 -4.86 -0.50 -6.08
N ILE A 98 -3.62 -0.18 -5.64
CA ILE A 98 -2.60 0.47 -6.45
C ILE A 98 -2.13 -0.47 -7.56
N SER A 99 -1.81 -1.73 -7.24
CA SER A 99 -1.32 -2.72 -8.19
C SER A 99 -2.30 -3.00 -9.34
N LEU A 100 -3.60 -3.12 -9.03
CA LEU A 100 -4.65 -3.27 -10.03
C LEU A 100 -4.74 -2.07 -10.96
N ARG A 101 -4.71 -0.85 -10.40
CA ARG A 101 -4.76 0.39 -11.17
C ARG A 101 -3.50 0.63 -11.98
N ALA A 102 -2.33 0.20 -11.50
CA ALA A 102 -1.09 0.27 -12.27
C ALA A 102 -1.19 -0.54 -13.57
N TYR A 103 -1.74 -1.76 -13.51
CA TYR A 103 -1.99 -2.53 -14.72
C TYR A 103 -2.97 -1.85 -15.66
N LEU A 104 -4.09 -1.36 -15.14
CA LEU A 104 -5.10 -0.67 -15.94
C LEU A 104 -4.59 0.65 -16.55
N THR A 105 -3.59 1.27 -15.94
CA THR A 105 -2.93 2.50 -16.44
C THR A 105 -1.88 2.17 -17.51
N ASN A 106 -1.00 1.20 -17.24
CA ASN A 106 0.05 0.80 -18.17
C ASN A 106 0.34 -0.71 -18.09
N PRO A 107 -0.39 -1.54 -18.87
CA PRO A 107 -0.24 -2.99 -18.81
C PRO A 107 1.15 -3.49 -19.24
N ASN A 108 1.93 -2.70 -19.99
CA ASN A 108 3.26 -3.11 -20.46
C ASN A 108 4.30 -3.14 -19.32
N VAL A 109 4.11 -2.33 -18.29
CA VAL A 109 5.00 -2.26 -17.12
C VAL A 109 4.72 -3.37 -16.12
N VAL A 110 3.50 -3.92 -16.09
CA VAL A 110 3.07 -4.90 -15.08
C VAL A 110 3.18 -6.33 -15.63
N LYS A 111 4.18 -7.07 -15.18
CA LYS A 111 4.41 -8.47 -15.58
C LYS A 111 3.56 -9.49 -14.84
N GLY A 112 3.06 -9.13 -13.70
CA GLY A 112 2.18 -9.94 -12.86
C GLY A 112 1.73 -9.14 -11.65
N ILE A 113 0.67 -9.59 -11.01
CA ILE A 113 0.11 -8.95 -9.81
C ILE A 113 0.05 -9.97 -8.68
N ILE A 114 0.47 -9.57 -7.49
CA ILE A 114 0.30 -10.31 -6.25
C ILE A 114 -0.58 -9.47 -5.33
N LEU A 115 -1.80 -9.94 -5.06
CA LEU A 115 -2.71 -9.33 -4.10
C LEU A 115 -2.63 -10.08 -2.78
N ILE A 116 -2.46 -9.34 -1.69
CA ILE A 116 -2.39 -9.88 -0.34
C ILE A 116 -3.43 -9.17 0.50
N GLY A 117 -4.48 -9.90 0.95
CA GLY A 117 -5.57 -9.33 1.74
C GLY A 117 -6.16 -8.07 1.08
N SER A 118 -6.58 -8.17 -0.18
CA SER A 118 -7.03 -7.02 -0.98
C SER A 118 -8.26 -7.36 -1.82
N ASP A 119 -8.97 -6.34 -2.29
CA ASP A 119 -10.14 -6.43 -3.15
C ASP A 119 -10.10 -5.42 -4.31
N SER A 120 -11.18 -5.30 -5.05
CA SER A 120 -11.34 -4.33 -6.15
C SER A 120 -12.49 -3.35 -5.93
N GLY A 121 -13.20 -3.50 -4.81
CA GLY A 121 -14.42 -2.79 -4.48
C GLY A 121 -14.21 -1.50 -3.69
N THR A 122 -15.31 -1.06 -3.08
CA THR A 122 -15.36 0.11 -2.20
C THR A 122 -15.97 -0.28 -0.85
N PHE A 123 -15.82 0.57 0.13
CA PHE A 123 -16.54 0.45 1.39
C PHE A 123 -18.05 0.63 1.17
N ASP A 124 -18.85 -0.06 1.96
CA ASP A 124 -20.26 0.30 2.17
C ASP A 124 -20.37 1.54 3.07
N ASN A 125 -21.61 2.02 3.31
CA ASN A 125 -21.82 3.24 4.07
C ASN A 125 -21.31 3.15 5.53
N ASP A 126 -21.50 2.01 6.18
CA ASP A 126 -21.11 1.83 7.58
C ASP A 126 -19.59 1.79 7.69
N GLN A 127 -18.92 1.03 6.81
CA GLN A 127 -17.46 1.00 6.71
C GLN A 127 -16.86 2.38 6.39
N GLN A 128 -17.54 3.20 5.56
CA GLN A 128 -17.10 4.56 5.28
C GLN A 128 -17.12 5.43 6.54
N VAL A 129 -18.19 5.37 7.33
CA VAL A 129 -18.32 6.14 8.57
C VAL A 129 -17.30 5.68 9.61
N GLU A 130 -17.15 4.36 9.81
CA GLU A 130 -16.19 3.80 10.75
C GLU A 130 -14.76 4.19 10.40
N PHE A 131 -14.39 4.06 9.13
CA PHE A 131 -13.04 4.40 8.67
C PHE A 131 -12.77 5.91 8.72
N ALA A 132 -13.76 6.76 8.42
CA ALA A 132 -13.63 8.20 8.57
C ALA A 132 -13.38 8.58 10.05
N ASN A 133 -14.17 8.04 10.98
CA ASN A 133 -13.98 8.28 12.42
C ASN A 133 -12.60 7.80 12.92
N LEU A 134 -12.17 6.62 12.48
CA LEU A 134 -10.84 6.09 12.80
C LEU A 134 -9.73 7.01 12.31
N THR A 135 -9.82 7.48 11.06
CA THR A 135 -8.77 8.33 10.47
C THR A 135 -8.79 9.75 11.02
N ASP A 136 -9.94 10.29 11.40
CA ASP A 136 -10.04 11.57 12.10
C ASP A 136 -9.37 11.49 13.47
N HIS A 137 -9.62 10.42 14.24
CA HIS A 137 -8.91 10.18 15.50
C HIS A 137 -7.40 9.98 15.25
N TRP A 138 -7.03 9.20 14.23
CA TRP A 138 -5.62 8.94 13.89
C TRP A 138 -4.84 10.20 13.56
N CYS A 139 -5.45 11.13 12.82
CA CYS A 139 -4.84 12.42 12.47
C CYS A 139 -4.78 13.42 13.61
N SER A 140 -5.45 13.15 14.73
CA SER A 140 -5.43 14.02 15.90
C SER A 140 -4.10 13.93 16.66
N THR A 141 -3.88 14.84 17.60
CA THR A 141 -2.73 14.81 18.53
C THR A 141 -2.97 13.92 19.74
N ASN A 142 -4.18 13.34 19.86
CA ASN A 142 -4.51 12.45 20.96
C ASN A 142 -3.73 11.13 20.85
N PRO A 143 -3.42 10.46 21.96
CA PRO A 143 -2.92 9.08 21.93
C PRO A 143 -3.83 8.17 21.12
N LEU A 144 -3.27 7.23 20.38
CA LEU A 144 -4.06 6.25 19.62
C LEU A 144 -4.86 5.30 20.53
N GLY A 145 -4.28 4.92 21.65
CA GLY A 145 -4.94 4.09 22.65
C GLY A 145 -5.60 2.85 22.05
N GLU A 146 -6.90 2.65 22.33
CA GLU A 146 -7.66 1.50 21.83
C GLU A 146 -7.71 1.42 20.29
N ALA A 147 -7.67 2.56 19.59
CA ALA A 147 -7.66 2.57 18.12
C ALA A 147 -6.35 1.98 17.57
N GLY A 148 -5.21 2.31 18.18
CA GLY A 148 -3.91 1.73 17.81
C GLY A 148 -3.86 0.23 18.08
N GLU A 149 -4.39 -0.21 19.22
CA GLU A 149 -4.47 -1.65 19.56
C GLU A 149 -5.38 -2.41 18.59
N ALA A 150 -6.56 -1.86 18.27
CA ALA A 150 -7.50 -2.48 17.33
C ALA A 150 -6.90 -2.62 15.91
N VAL A 151 -6.23 -1.59 15.40
CA VAL A 151 -5.52 -1.65 14.13
C VAL A 151 -4.36 -2.66 14.21
N GLY A 152 -3.62 -2.66 15.32
CA GLY A 152 -2.55 -3.62 15.58
C GLY A 152 -3.05 -5.06 15.57
N GLU A 153 -4.22 -5.33 16.16
CA GLU A 153 -4.85 -6.65 16.15
C GLU A 153 -5.20 -7.12 14.74
N VAL A 154 -5.80 -6.24 13.93
CA VAL A 154 -6.16 -6.55 12.53
C VAL A 154 -4.93 -6.91 11.69
N TYR A 155 -3.81 -6.19 11.86
CA TYR A 155 -2.62 -6.42 11.06
C TYR A 155 -1.72 -7.56 11.55
N PHE A 156 -1.64 -7.75 12.85
CA PHE A 156 -0.61 -8.58 13.46
C PHE A 156 -1.17 -9.73 14.33
N GLY A 157 -2.42 -9.63 14.79
CA GLY A 157 -2.92 -10.61 15.78
C GLY A 157 -1.95 -10.73 16.95
N ASP A 158 -1.45 -11.95 17.20
CA ASP A 158 -0.50 -12.26 18.27
C ASP A 158 0.99 -12.09 17.85
N ASP A 159 1.28 -11.55 16.64
CA ASP A 159 2.68 -11.35 16.19
C ASP A 159 3.39 -10.34 17.09
N PRO A 160 4.61 -10.66 17.58
CA PRO A 160 5.37 -9.78 18.46
C PRO A 160 5.74 -8.42 17.85
N GLN A 161 5.66 -8.27 16.52
CA GLN A 161 5.88 -6.99 15.85
C GLN A 161 4.77 -5.96 16.14
N LYS A 162 3.56 -6.40 16.54
CA LYS A 162 2.42 -5.52 16.86
C LYS A 162 2.82 -4.35 17.75
N LYS A 163 3.49 -4.65 18.88
CA LYS A 163 3.91 -3.59 19.80
C LYS A 163 4.83 -2.56 19.16
N SER A 164 5.80 -2.99 18.38
CA SER A 164 6.75 -2.05 17.73
C SER A 164 6.08 -1.16 16.71
N TRP A 165 5.06 -1.66 16.00
CA TRP A 165 4.27 -0.85 15.07
C TRP A 165 3.37 0.16 15.79
N ILE A 166 2.71 -0.23 16.88
CA ILE A 166 1.92 0.70 17.71
C ILE A 166 2.82 1.81 18.26
N ASP A 167 3.99 1.45 18.82
CA ASP A 167 4.98 2.42 19.31
C ASP A 167 5.48 3.37 18.19
N LEU A 168 5.61 2.88 16.96
CA LEU A 168 5.97 3.69 15.79
C LEU A 168 4.84 4.67 15.43
N TRP A 169 3.61 4.20 15.35
CA TRP A 169 2.45 5.04 15.04
C TRP A 169 2.26 6.15 16.06
N GLU A 170 2.39 5.85 17.35
CA GLU A 170 2.27 6.86 18.43
C GLU A 170 3.32 7.97 18.34
N LYS A 171 4.53 7.63 17.89
CA LYS A 171 5.66 8.59 17.79
C LYS A 171 5.69 9.34 16.46
N SER A 172 4.94 8.91 15.46
CA SER A 172 4.96 9.48 14.11
C SER A 172 4.09 10.74 14.03
N ASP A 173 4.43 11.64 13.10
CA ASP A 173 3.49 12.67 12.65
C ASP A 173 2.39 12.01 11.79
N ARG A 174 1.20 11.94 12.34
CA ARG A 174 0.05 11.28 11.73
C ARG A 174 -0.85 12.23 10.94
N SER A 175 -0.58 13.54 10.99
CA SER A 175 -1.43 14.58 10.40
C SER A 175 -1.57 14.45 8.89
N ASN A 176 -0.59 13.83 8.23
CA ASN A 176 -0.56 13.65 6.77
C ASN A 176 -1.47 12.52 6.28
N ILE A 177 -1.89 11.60 7.16
CA ILE A 177 -2.79 10.46 6.86
C ILE A 177 -4.16 10.92 6.33
N LYS A 178 -4.58 12.14 6.59
CA LYS A 178 -5.82 12.71 6.04
C LYS A 178 -5.93 12.63 4.51
N TYR A 179 -4.82 12.75 3.79
CA TYR A 179 -4.81 12.69 2.33
C TYR A 179 -5.04 11.26 1.79
N PRO A 180 -4.27 10.24 2.22
CA PRO A 180 -4.56 8.87 1.82
C PRO A 180 -5.89 8.34 2.38
N ALA A 181 -6.36 8.81 3.56
CA ALA A 181 -7.68 8.47 4.07
C ALA A 181 -8.79 8.92 3.11
N ARG A 182 -8.69 10.17 2.62
CA ARG A 182 -9.60 10.68 1.60
C ARG A 182 -9.52 9.85 0.31
N ALA A 183 -8.31 9.50 -0.15
CA ALA A 183 -8.15 8.66 -1.35
C ALA A 183 -8.81 7.29 -1.18
N LEU A 184 -8.73 6.69 0.01
CA LEU A 184 -9.35 5.40 0.31
C LEU A 184 -10.89 5.51 0.35
N LEU A 185 -11.42 6.52 1.02
CA LEU A 185 -12.87 6.74 1.15
C LEU A 185 -13.54 7.04 -0.20
N LEU A 186 -12.85 7.75 -1.08
CA LEU A 186 -13.39 8.18 -2.39
C LEU A 186 -12.96 7.29 -3.56
N ARG A 187 -12.33 6.12 -3.27
CA ARG A 187 -11.89 5.24 -4.36
C ARG A 187 -13.06 4.73 -5.19
N ASP A 188 -12.83 4.63 -6.48
CA ASP A 188 -13.80 4.04 -7.42
C ASP A 188 -13.79 2.51 -7.35
N ASN A 189 -14.96 1.91 -7.56
CA ASN A 189 -15.07 0.46 -7.74
C ASN A 189 -14.59 0.07 -9.13
N ILE A 190 -13.57 -0.77 -9.20
CA ILE A 190 -12.98 -1.25 -10.46
C ILE A 190 -13.26 -2.72 -10.76
N THR A 191 -14.13 -3.38 -10.01
CA THR A 191 -14.44 -4.81 -10.18
C THR A 191 -14.83 -5.14 -11.63
N HIS A 192 -15.58 -4.26 -12.28
CA HIS A 192 -15.98 -4.45 -13.68
C HIS A 192 -14.82 -4.39 -14.68
N LYS A 193 -13.66 -3.83 -14.28
CA LYS A 193 -12.44 -3.72 -15.09
C LYS A 193 -11.49 -4.91 -14.89
N LEU A 194 -11.71 -5.79 -13.91
CA LEU A 194 -10.82 -6.94 -13.65
C LEU A 194 -10.71 -7.87 -14.86
N LYS A 195 -11.75 -7.99 -15.65
CA LYS A 195 -11.77 -8.75 -16.91
C LYS A 195 -10.73 -8.29 -17.94
N ASP A 196 -10.23 -7.05 -17.81
CA ASP A 196 -9.25 -6.45 -18.72
C ASP A 196 -7.82 -6.76 -18.29
N ILE A 197 -7.60 -7.28 -17.08
CA ILE A 197 -6.30 -7.70 -16.56
C ILE A 197 -5.94 -9.07 -17.15
N LYS A 198 -4.83 -9.14 -17.89
CA LYS A 198 -4.38 -10.34 -18.62
C LYS A 198 -3.03 -10.89 -18.16
N CYS A 199 -2.35 -10.21 -17.22
CA CYS A 199 -1.09 -10.70 -16.68
C CYS A 199 -1.32 -11.86 -15.70
N PRO A 200 -0.29 -12.64 -15.35
CA PRO A 200 -0.33 -13.61 -14.25
C PRO A 200 -0.77 -12.95 -12.94
N PHE A 201 -1.57 -13.67 -12.17
CA PHE A 201 -2.21 -13.18 -10.96
C PHE A 201 -2.03 -14.18 -9.83
N LEU A 202 -1.61 -13.70 -8.65
CA LEU A 202 -1.54 -14.49 -7.43
C LEU A 202 -2.35 -13.77 -6.35
N ILE A 203 -3.29 -14.49 -5.73
CA ILE A 203 -4.05 -14.00 -4.57
C ILE A 203 -3.58 -14.75 -3.33
N ILE A 204 -3.22 -14.02 -2.29
CA ILE A 204 -2.89 -14.52 -0.97
C ILE A 204 -3.88 -13.87 0.00
N HIS A 205 -4.68 -14.68 0.68
CA HIS A 205 -5.73 -14.17 1.57
C HIS A 205 -5.84 -15.00 2.84
N GLY A 206 -6.01 -14.32 3.97
CA GLY A 206 -6.23 -14.98 5.25
C GLY A 206 -7.69 -15.43 5.39
N GLU A 207 -7.93 -16.67 5.80
CA GLU A 207 -9.29 -17.17 6.07
C GLU A 207 -10.02 -16.40 7.18
N LYS A 208 -9.25 -15.76 8.07
CA LYS A 208 -9.75 -14.99 9.21
C LYS A 208 -9.59 -13.47 9.02
N ASP A 209 -9.33 -13.00 7.80
CA ASP A 209 -9.23 -11.57 7.52
C ASP A 209 -10.57 -10.89 7.83
N SER A 210 -10.57 -10.04 8.84
CA SER A 210 -11.76 -9.31 9.30
C SER A 210 -11.95 -7.97 8.59
N ALA A 211 -10.90 -7.43 7.96
CA ALA A 211 -10.96 -6.17 7.24
C ALA A 211 -11.49 -6.35 5.81
N ILE A 212 -10.98 -7.38 5.12
CA ILE A 212 -11.45 -7.77 3.79
C ILE A 212 -11.73 -9.26 3.85
N THR A 213 -13.01 -9.62 3.87
CA THR A 213 -13.41 -11.02 3.95
C THR A 213 -13.07 -11.78 2.67
N ILE A 214 -12.83 -13.10 2.77
CA ILE A 214 -12.36 -13.93 1.65
C ILE A 214 -13.31 -13.94 0.44
N ASP A 215 -14.58 -13.70 0.66
CA ASP A 215 -15.60 -13.58 -0.40
C ASP A 215 -15.49 -12.29 -1.23
N LYS A 216 -14.71 -11.30 -0.76
CA LYS A 216 -14.41 -10.05 -1.47
C LYS A 216 -13.09 -10.10 -2.24
N ALA A 217 -12.27 -11.12 -2.01
CA ALA A 217 -10.92 -11.27 -2.57
C ALA A 217 -10.89 -11.67 -4.06
#